data_7d8454ea2d18ebeba388aa030a9a23bb
#
_entry.id   7d8454ea2d18ebeba388aa030a9a23bb
#
_cell.length_a   1.000
_cell.length_b   1.000
_cell.length_c   1.000
_cell.angle_alpha   90.00
_cell.angle_beta   90.00
_cell.angle_gamma   90.00
#
_symmetry.space_group_name_H-M   'P 1'
#
loop_
_entity.id
_entity.type
_entity.pdbx_description
1 polymer ?
#
loop_
_entity_poly.entity_id
_entity_poly.type
_entity_poly.pdbx_seq_one_letter_code
_entity_poly.pdbx_strand_id
1 'polypeptide(L)'
;NNKRIAVLGYNEPSLIFELGTNTKIYKNIQPLVKDYSLYNYVLVEKKYFNKFNEIVNIKKLSYNLIKVIKGFNASKGELVEIYILKNK
;
A
#
# COMPACT_ATOMS: atom_id res chain seq x y z
N ASN A 1 -8.30 9.96 15.89
CA ASN A 1 -8.47 9.69 14.51
C ASN A 1 -7.72 8.44 14.07
N ASN A 2 -8.43 7.34 14.08
CA ASN A 2 -7.81 6.01 13.93
C ASN A 2 -7.88 5.51 12.50
N LYS A 3 -7.10 6.15 11.62
CA LYS A 3 -6.98 5.66 10.26
C LYS A 3 -6.07 4.43 10.24
N ARG A 4 -6.52 3.39 9.59
CA ARG A 4 -5.75 2.17 9.44
C ARG A 4 -5.16 2.12 8.04
N ILE A 5 -3.87 1.85 7.97
CA ILE A 5 -3.10 1.91 6.72
C ILE A 5 -2.40 0.57 6.50
N ALA A 6 -2.51 0.05 5.29
CA ALA A 6 -1.75 -1.13 4.86
C ALA A 6 -0.70 -0.70 3.84
N VAL A 7 0.47 -1.31 3.90
CA VAL A 7 1.55 -1.07 2.94
C VAL A 7 1.92 -2.39 2.29
N LEU A 8 1.94 -2.42 0.97
CA LEU A 8 2.33 -3.60 0.22
C LEU A 8 3.67 -3.38 -0.48
N GLY A 9 4.66 -4.15 -0.08
CA GLY A 9 5.94 -4.21 -0.76
C GLY A 9 7.01 -3.24 -0.30
N TYR A 10 6.63 -2.11 0.27
CA TYR A 10 7.59 -1.09 0.69
C TYR A 10 7.76 -1.11 2.20
N ASN A 11 8.99 -1.31 2.67
CA ASN A 11 9.27 -1.48 4.08
C ASN A 11 10.46 -0.60 4.51
N GLU A 12 10.27 0.72 4.42
CA GLU A 12 11.26 1.68 4.92
C GLU A 12 10.80 2.25 6.25
N PRO A 13 11.64 2.24 7.28
CA PRO A 13 11.26 2.74 8.61
C PRO A 13 10.78 4.18 8.61
N SER A 14 11.37 5.05 7.79
CA SER A 14 10.96 6.43 7.71
C SER A 14 9.50 6.58 7.27
N LEU A 15 9.06 5.76 6.32
CA LEU A 15 7.66 5.79 5.89
C LEU A 15 6.73 5.38 7.02
N ILE A 16 7.10 4.35 7.77
CA ILE A 16 6.30 3.86 8.90
C ILE A 16 6.15 4.95 9.96
N PHE A 17 7.24 5.67 10.25
CA PHE A 17 7.19 6.78 11.19
C PHE A 17 6.20 7.87 10.78
N GLU A 18 6.21 8.21 9.49
CA GLU A 18 5.32 9.25 8.97
C GLU A 18 3.85 8.83 8.99
N LEU A 19 3.58 7.54 8.79
CA LEU A 19 2.23 7.03 8.72
C LEU A 19 1.60 6.72 10.08
N GLY A 20 2.43 6.63 11.13
CA GLY A 20 1.94 6.39 12.48
C GLY A 20 1.85 4.92 12.85
N THR A 21 1.21 4.65 13.99
CA THR A 21 1.24 3.33 14.61
C THR A 21 0.22 2.34 14.04
N ASN A 22 -0.81 2.79 13.34
CA ASN A 22 -1.85 1.91 12.80
C ASN A 22 -1.54 1.47 11.38
N THR A 23 -0.27 1.14 11.13
CA THR A 23 0.21 0.74 9.83
C THR A 23 0.64 -0.71 9.87
N LYS A 24 0.15 -1.50 8.92
CA LYS A 24 0.57 -2.90 8.78
C LYS A 24 1.24 -3.09 7.44
N ILE A 25 2.37 -3.79 7.44
CA ILE A 25 3.15 -4.06 6.24
C ILE A 25 2.84 -5.47 5.77
N TYR A 26 2.52 -5.59 4.48
CA TYR A 26 2.26 -6.86 3.84
C TYR A 26 3.34 -7.17 2.83
N LYS A 27 3.81 -8.40 2.82
CA LYS A 27 4.78 -8.88 1.84
C LYS A 27 4.11 -9.53 0.64
N ASN A 28 2.85 -9.94 0.81
CA ASN A 28 2.10 -10.64 -0.22
C ASN A 28 0.75 -9.97 -0.45
N ILE A 29 0.27 -10.07 -1.69
CA ILE A 29 -0.99 -9.44 -2.09
C ILE A 29 -2.21 -10.12 -1.45
N GLN A 30 -2.22 -11.44 -1.42
CA GLN A 30 -3.40 -12.18 -0.98
C GLN A 30 -3.86 -11.86 0.45
N PRO A 31 -2.96 -11.84 1.46
CA PRO A 31 -3.38 -11.46 2.81
C PRO A 31 -3.92 -10.03 2.87
N LEU A 32 -3.32 -9.11 2.11
CA LEU A 32 -3.79 -7.73 2.08
C LEU A 32 -5.20 -7.65 1.50
N VAL A 33 -5.45 -8.33 0.40
CA VAL A 33 -6.77 -8.30 -0.25
C VAL A 33 -7.82 -8.92 0.68
N LYS A 34 -7.47 -9.97 1.39
CA LYS A 34 -8.37 -10.58 2.37
C LYS A 34 -8.77 -9.59 3.46
N ASP A 35 -7.82 -8.75 3.90
CA ASP A 35 -8.05 -7.79 4.98
C ASP A 35 -8.42 -6.39 4.46
N TYR A 36 -8.66 -6.25 3.17
CA TYR A 36 -8.80 -4.96 2.50
C TYR A 36 -9.80 -4.02 3.17
N SER A 37 -10.95 -4.53 3.57
CA SER A 37 -12.00 -3.70 4.17
C SER A 37 -11.63 -3.13 5.54
N LEU A 38 -10.56 -3.63 6.16
CA LEU A 38 -10.11 -3.14 7.45
C LEU A 38 -9.33 -1.82 7.34
N TYR A 39 -8.92 -1.45 6.14
CA TYR A 39 -8.01 -0.33 5.94
C TYR A 39 -8.70 0.86 5.28
N ASN A 40 -8.36 2.07 5.74
CA ASN A 40 -8.81 3.30 5.12
C ASN A 40 -7.95 3.65 3.91
N TYR A 41 -6.66 3.37 4.00
CA TYR A 41 -5.69 3.64 2.94
C TYR A 41 -4.81 2.42 2.71
N VAL A 42 -4.44 2.23 1.45
CA VAL A 42 -3.52 1.17 1.07
C VAL A 42 -2.41 1.80 0.22
N LEU A 43 -1.17 1.55 0.60
CA LEU A 43 0.00 2.01 -0.12
C LEU A 43 0.60 0.83 -0.87
N VAL A 44 0.68 0.94 -2.18
CA VAL A 44 1.14 -0.16 -3.03
C VAL A 44 2.34 0.29 -3.85
N GLU A 45 3.46 -0.41 -3.70
CA GLU A 45 4.62 -0.16 -4.53
C GLU A 45 4.30 -0.50 -5.99
N LYS A 46 4.79 0.32 -6.91
CA LYS A 46 4.46 0.22 -8.33
C LYS A 46 4.61 -1.18 -8.90
N LYS A 47 5.67 -1.90 -8.52
CA LYS A 47 5.92 -3.24 -9.06
C LYS A 47 4.84 -4.26 -8.70
N TYR A 48 4.06 -3.99 -7.67
CA TYR A 48 2.95 -4.86 -7.27
C TYR A 48 1.60 -4.35 -7.74
N PHE A 49 1.55 -3.12 -8.25
CA PHE A 49 0.29 -2.44 -8.50
C PHE A 49 -0.57 -3.15 -9.56
N ASN A 50 0.02 -3.58 -10.66
CA ASN A 50 -0.75 -4.23 -11.72
C ASN A 50 -1.42 -5.50 -11.21
N LYS A 51 -0.68 -6.32 -10.47
CA LYS A 51 -1.22 -7.55 -9.90
C LYS A 51 -2.28 -7.26 -8.84
N PHE A 52 -2.01 -6.29 -7.99
CA PHE A 52 -2.96 -5.86 -6.97
C PHE A 52 -4.26 -5.38 -7.60
N ASN A 53 -4.16 -4.54 -8.62
CA ASN A 53 -5.33 -4.00 -9.31
C ASN A 53 -6.15 -5.11 -9.97
N GLU A 54 -5.48 -6.07 -10.57
CA GLU A 54 -6.15 -7.21 -11.19
C GLU A 54 -6.97 -8.00 -10.16
N ILE A 55 -6.38 -8.30 -9.01
CA ILE A 55 -7.06 -9.06 -7.97
C ILE A 55 -8.21 -8.26 -7.35
N VAL A 56 -8.00 -6.97 -7.12
CA VAL A 56 -9.04 -6.08 -6.59
C VAL A 56 -10.24 -6.05 -7.54
N ASN A 57 -9.99 -5.98 -8.85
CA ASN A 57 -11.07 -5.99 -9.83
C ASN A 57 -11.82 -7.32 -9.85
N ILE A 58 -11.11 -8.43 -9.75
CA ILE A 58 -11.74 -9.75 -9.72
C ILE A 58 -12.67 -9.88 -8.49
N LYS A 59 -12.24 -9.35 -7.36
CA LYS A 59 -13.03 -9.40 -6.14
C LYS A 59 -14.05 -8.26 -6.03
N LYS A 60 -14.15 -7.43 -7.06
CA LYS A 60 -15.09 -6.29 -7.11
C LYS A 60 -14.89 -5.31 -5.96
N LEU A 61 -13.67 -5.18 -5.49
CA LEU A 61 -13.30 -4.14 -4.55
C LEU A 61 -12.99 -2.85 -5.33
N SER A 62 -13.02 -1.73 -4.64
CA SER A 62 -12.76 -0.45 -5.30
C SER A 62 -11.90 0.47 -4.45
N TYR A 63 -11.25 1.41 -5.12
CA TYR A 63 -10.41 2.40 -4.45
C TYR A 63 -10.34 3.68 -5.29
N ASN A 64 -9.90 4.76 -4.65
CA ASN A 64 -9.53 5.99 -5.36
C ASN A 64 -8.02 6.16 -5.26
N LEU A 65 -7.37 6.35 -6.41
CA LEU A 65 -5.96 6.72 -6.40
C LEU A 65 -5.84 8.19 -5.99
N ILE A 66 -5.20 8.44 -4.84
CA ILE A 66 -5.06 9.79 -4.32
C ILE A 66 -3.79 10.45 -4.79
N LYS A 67 -2.68 9.72 -4.74
CA LYS A 67 -1.36 10.28 -5.00
C LYS A 67 -0.38 9.18 -5.34
N VAL A 68 0.64 9.54 -6.12
CA VAL A 68 1.80 8.69 -6.34
C VAL A 68 2.98 9.42 -5.72
N ILE A 69 3.68 8.76 -4.81
CA ILE A 69 4.86 9.34 -4.21
C ILE A 69 6.09 8.57 -4.69
N LYS A 70 7.20 9.29 -4.79
CA LYS A 70 8.48 8.69 -5.16
C LYS A 70 9.33 8.60 -3.91
N GLY A 71 9.84 7.41 -3.64
CA GLY A 71 10.69 7.15 -2.50
C GLY A 71 12.01 6.54 -2.93
N PHE A 72 12.94 6.48 -2.01
CA PHE A 72 14.22 5.86 -2.25
C PHE A 72 14.38 4.66 -1.34
N ASN A 73 14.65 3.50 -1.92
CA ASN A 73 14.93 2.30 -1.15
C ASN A 73 16.44 2.23 -0.92
N ALA A 74 16.88 2.73 0.24
CA ALA A 74 18.29 2.84 0.56
C ALA A 74 19.01 1.50 0.56
N SER A 75 18.34 0.44 0.99
CA SER A 75 18.96 -0.88 1.05
C SER A 75 19.24 -1.47 -0.32
N LYS A 76 18.48 -1.07 -1.34
CA LYS A 76 18.66 -1.53 -2.71
C LYS A 76 19.26 -0.47 -3.63
N GLY A 77 19.40 0.75 -3.14
CA GLY A 77 19.95 1.84 -3.94
C GLY A 77 19.11 2.24 -5.13
N GLU A 78 17.80 2.07 -5.07
CA GLU A 78 16.92 2.36 -6.20
C GLU A 78 15.74 3.23 -5.82
N LEU A 79 15.22 3.96 -6.80
CA LEU A 79 14.01 4.75 -6.61
C LEU A 79 12.79 3.84 -6.74
N VAL A 80 11.81 4.09 -5.88
CA VAL A 80 10.54 3.36 -5.92
C VAL A 80 9.39 4.35 -6.04
N GLU A 81 8.30 3.90 -6.62
CA GLU A 81 7.06 4.66 -6.67
C GLU A 81 6.02 3.93 -5.84
N ILE A 82 5.27 4.70 -5.05
CA ILE A 82 4.25 4.15 -4.17
C ILE A 82 2.93 4.82 -4.47
N TYR A 83 1.93 4.03 -4.76
CA TYR A 83 0.59 4.50 -5.06
C TYR A 83 -0.22 4.53 -3.77
N ILE A 84 -0.78 5.68 -3.44
CA ILE A 84 -1.63 5.84 -2.27
C ILE A 84 -3.07 5.72 -2.71
N LEU A 85 -3.73 4.68 -2.22
CA LEU A 85 -5.10 4.35 -2.58
C LEU A 85 -6.01 4.53 -1.37
N LYS A 86 -7.11 5.22 -1.58
CA LYS A 86 -8.13 5.34 -0.54
C LYS A 86 -9.19 4.29 -0.78
N ASN A 87 -9.48 3.50 0.23
CA ASN A 87 -10.54 2.52 0.17
C ASN A 87 -11.90 3.24 0.12
N LYS A 88 -12.72 2.83 -0.81
CA LYS A 88 -14.09 3.38 -0.91
C LYS A 88 -15.04 2.74 0.06
#